data_af9b891f94aeb32427813d225089dd22
#
_entry.id   af9b891f94aeb32427813d225089dd22
#
_cell.length_a   1.000
_cell.length_b   1.000
_cell.length_c   1.000
_cell.angle_alpha   90.00
_cell.angle_beta   90.00
_cell.angle_gamma   90.00
#
_symmetry.space_group_name_H-M   'P 1'
#
loop_
_entity.id
_entity.type
_entity.pdbx_description
1 polymer ?
#
loop_
_entity_poly.entity_id
_entity_poly.type
_entity_poly.pdbx_seq_one_letter_code
_entity_poly.pdbx_strand_id
1 'polypeptide(L)'
;MSRSAADSRRRRRWSPGGWPGWLSCLPGLLLALAFSASPLAGQSAGGPTASFELTRGTQHSLHRLQESWLQWVGGFYQDNPAKADEALRALQANARQVGMVKLVDFSLGAAALGLQSGREGKFERAEWALAAAETLDPLRPEIAFARAALARQRGSYLGVVSATGSGFVRLLRSTERTVFAANLVLWLLAVLLVAAALFVLVEVATKGSAVIADLHRVLARRMPSASASLGVALMLLWPLALPSGPLWLLLYWSALLWGYGSQSERWATVVVWLLAGFAPWIAAVEQQRVALALSPPLRALANLSEGRLYGGLFADLQVLRAAIGSDPAVVELIGDVNRTLGQWDEARLIYRRVLESEPQNVAVLLNLGAYHFRKADFAVANDYFLRAARSVPPPAGAFYDLSLSYSETYQFEESRKALAQAKEINPEQVDLWVRTPNSDRVLTFNGGLARREEIRRLLITAWAEAPSGGAAATRIVARWASPLGAGLAALLGVGLYFWRRKAGFGQPIPWLAWRSDPFARWLRAFFPALSQAELGEGGKAGLTLFAFALVAMLPLLFSIGIVVPVAGGLPAGPPWVLFVLGLLVYVALCVRSELGEGE
;
A
#
# COMPACT_ATOMS: atom_id res chain seq x y z
N MET A 1 -24.62 25.19 -68.98
CA MET A 1 -23.33 25.87 -69.28
C MET A 1 -22.67 26.27 -67.97
N SER A 2 -21.34 26.01 -67.89
CA SER A 2 -20.32 26.46 -66.88
C SER A 2 -20.50 26.01 -65.43
N ARG A 3 -19.84 25.00 -65.00
CA ARG A 3 -18.55 24.82 -64.26
C ARG A 3 -18.22 25.95 -63.29
N SER A 4 -18.20 25.61 -61.99
CA SER A 4 -17.21 26.15 -61.04
C SER A 4 -16.96 25.13 -59.95
N ALA A 5 -15.75 24.61 -59.93
CA ALA A 5 -15.21 23.80 -58.86
C ALA A 5 -14.76 24.70 -57.68
N ALA A 6 -15.26 24.48 -56.51
CA ALA A 6 -14.82 25.13 -55.28
C ALA A 6 -14.12 24.13 -54.38
N ASP A 7 -12.86 24.41 -54.24
CA ASP A 7 -11.81 23.85 -53.41
C ASP A 7 -12.23 23.73 -51.92
N SER A 8 -12.46 22.52 -51.41
CA SER A 8 -12.69 22.26 -50.02
C SER A 8 -11.38 21.85 -49.30
N ARG A 9 -10.57 22.83 -48.97
CA ARG A 9 -9.46 22.65 -48.02
C ARG A 9 -10.01 22.26 -46.66
N ARG A 10 -10.01 20.96 -46.35
CA ARG A 10 -10.23 20.44 -45.02
C ARG A 10 -9.14 20.96 -44.08
N ARG A 11 -9.50 21.97 -43.27
CA ARG A 11 -8.73 22.32 -42.05
C ARG A 11 -8.82 21.13 -41.08
N ARG A 12 -7.77 20.34 -41.01
CA ARG A 12 -7.59 19.40 -39.91
C ARG A 12 -7.45 20.21 -38.63
N ARG A 13 -8.48 20.20 -37.80
CA ARG A 13 -8.36 20.62 -36.38
C ARG A 13 -7.42 19.64 -35.71
N TRP A 14 -6.28 20.14 -35.25
CA TRP A 14 -5.43 19.44 -34.29
C TRP A 14 -6.17 19.40 -32.95
N SER A 15 -6.59 18.19 -32.53
CA SER A 15 -6.97 17.92 -31.13
C SER A 15 -5.69 17.71 -30.34
N PRO A 16 -5.45 18.43 -29.23
CA PRO A 16 -4.33 18.16 -28.34
C PRO A 16 -4.73 16.99 -27.41
N GLY A 17 -4.36 15.77 -27.78
CA GLY A 17 -4.71 14.64 -26.92
C GLY A 17 -4.38 13.29 -27.55
N GLY A 18 -3.13 13.08 -27.91
CA GLY A 18 -2.67 11.77 -28.36
C GLY A 18 -1.15 11.68 -28.21
N TRP A 19 -0.70 11.27 -27.05
CA TRP A 19 0.65 10.74 -26.91
C TRP A 19 0.75 9.49 -27.77
N PRO A 20 1.84 9.25 -28.52
CA PRO A 20 1.97 8.06 -29.34
C PRO A 20 1.87 6.83 -28.44
N GLY A 21 1.02 5.86 -28.83
CA GLY A 21 0.63 4.71 -28.01
C GLY A 21 1.79 3.80 -27.54
N TRP A 22 2.99 3.98 -28.06
CA TRP A 22 4.18 3.27 -27.57
C TRP A 22 4.73 3.83 -26.26
N LEU A 23 4.47 5.12 -25.92
CA LEU A 23 4.84 5.71 -24.63
C LEU A 23 3.91 5.27 -23.48
N SER A 24 2.68 4.84 -23.79
CA SER A 24 1.79 4.24 -22.79
C SER A 24 2.14 2.79 -22.44
N CYS A 25 2.93 2.11 -23.28
CA CYS A 25 3.41 0.75 -23.04
C CYS A 25 4.70 0.69 -22.20
N LEU A 26 5.48 1.77 -22.12
CA LEU A 26 6.74 1.82 -21.38
C LEU A 26 6.59 1.57 -19.87
N PRO A 27 5.59 2.10 -19.15
CA PRO A 27 5.38 1.77 -17.74
C PRO A 27 4.99 0.31 -17.53
N GLY A 28 4.16 -0.24 -18.41
CA GLY A 28 3.79 -1.66 -18.39
C GLY A 28 4.95 -2.58 -18.70
N LEU A 29 5.84 -2.18 -19.60
CA LEU A 29 7.04 -2.94 -19.96
C LEU A 29 8.09 -2.91 -18.85
N LEU A 30 8.31 -1.78 -18.20
CA LEU A 30 9.21 -1.65 -17.04
C LEU A 30 8.67 -2.40 -15.82
N LEU A 31 7.37 -2.37 -15.57
CA LEU A 31 6.71 -3.19 -14.56
C LEU A 31 6.69 -4.67 -14.94
N ALA A 32 6.43 -5.03 -16.18
CA ALA A 32 6.49 -6.41 -16.67
C ALA A 32 7.91 -6.98 -16.66
N LEU A 33 8.92 -6.15 -16.90
CA LEU A 33 10.34 -6.53 -16.85
C LEU A 33 10.85 -6.65 -15.40
N ALA A 34 10.26 -5.88 -14.46
CA ALA A 34 10.53 -6.03 -13.02
C ALA A 34 9.72 -7.17 -12.38
N PHE A 35 8.57 -7.51 -12.96
CA PHE A 35 7.60 -8.48 -12.43
C PHE A 35 7.27 -9.55 -13.48
N SER A 36 8.18 -10.47 -13.75
CA SER A 36 7.80 -11.80 -14.19
C SER A 36 7.25 -12.59 -12.98
N ALA A 37 6.29 -11.97 -12.27
CA ALA A 37 5.51 -12.66 -11.28
C ALA A 37 4.48 -13.51 -12.02
N SER A 38 4.60 -14.82 -11.90
CA SER A 38 3.53 -15.75 -12.24
C SER A 38 2.22 -15.22 -11.63
N PRO A 39 1.11 -15.20 -12.39
CA PRO A 39 -0.17 -14.81 -11.83
C PRO A 39 -0.46 -15.73 -10.67
N LEU A 40 -0.61 -15.17 -9.48
CA LEU A 40 -1.26 -15.85 -8.36
C LEU A 40 -2.68 -16.15 -8.83
N ALA A 41 -2.86 -17.31 -9.47
CA ALA A 41 -4.17 -17.92 -9.66
C ALA A 41 -4.73 -18.09 -8.26
N GLY A 42 -5.67 -17.22 -7.91
CA GLY A 42 -6.49 -17.40 -6.73
C GLY A 42 -7.18 -18.75 -6.85
N GLN A 43 -6.66 -19.75 -6.17
CA GLN A 43 -7.40 -20.97 -5.92
C GLN A 43 -8.60 -20.55 -5.06
N SER A 44 -9.75 -20.44 -5.69
CA SER A 44 -11.02 -20.55 -5.02
C SER A 44 -11.05 -21.95 -4.39
N ALA A 45 -10.69 -22.04 -3.13
CA ALA A 45 -10.99 -23.20 -2.33
C ALA A 45 -12.52 -23.31 -2.28
N GLY A 46 -13.08 -24.17 -3.14
CA GLY A 46 -14.47 -24.59 -3.09
C GLY A 46 -14.69 -25.44 -1.85
N GLY A 47 -14.75 -24.78 -0.69
CA GLY A 47 -15.34 -25.35 0.52
C GLY A 47 -16.85 -25.06 0.51
N PRO A 48 -17.68 -25.86 1.20
CA PRO A 48 -19.12 -25.64 1.25
C PRO A 48 -19.38 -24.23 1.75
N THR A 49 -20.00 -23.42 0.91
CA THR A 49 -20.49 -22.10 1.23
C THR A 49 -21.60 -22.24 2.27
N ALA A 50 -21.21 -22.27 3.55
CA ALA A 50 -22.14 -21.96 4.61
C ALA A 50 -22.51 -20.50 4.39
N SER A 51 -23.62 -20.27 3.73
CA SER A 51 -24.22 -18.95 3.58
C SER A 51 -24.36 -18.37 4.99
N PHE A 52 -23.69 -17.26 5.22
CA PHE A 52 -23.89 -16.46 6.42
C PHE A 52 -25.28 -15.82 6.22
N GLU A 53 -26.32 -16.52 6.62
CA GLU A 53 -27.66 -15.98 6.59
C GLU A 53 -27.70 -14.84 7.61
N LEU A 54 -27.75 -13.62 7.09
CA LEU A 54 -28.03 -12.44 7.91
C LEU A 54 -29.41 -12.65 8.55
N THR A 55 -29.44 -12.71 9.87
CA THR A 55 -30.71 -12.81 10.58
C THR A 55 -31.58 -11.60 10.29
N ARG A 56 -32.91 -11.74 10.47
CA ARG A 56 -33.87 -10.64 10.26
C ARG A 56 -33.50 -9.38 11.04
N GLY A 57 -32.91 -9.52 12.24
CA GLY A 57 -32.47 -8.38 13.05
C GLY A 57 -31.35 -7.56 12.41
N THR A 58 -30.33 -8.22 11.86
CA THR A 58 -29.21 -7.56 11.17
C THR A 58 -29.68 -6.94 9.86
N GLN A 59 -30.52 -7.66 9.10
CA GLN A 59 -31.11 -7.11 7.88
C GLN A 59 -31.90 -5.84 8.20
N HIS A 60 -32.66 -5.82 9.29
CA HIS A 60 -33.41 -4.63 9.71
C HIS A 60 -32.48 -3.46 10.12
N SER A 61 -31.39 -3.73 10.84
CA SER A 61 -30.43 -2.70 11.23
C SER A 61 -29.67 -2.13 10.02
N LEU A 62 -29.24 -2.98 9.10
CA LEU A 62 -28.61 -2.54 7.86
C LEU A 62 -29.58 -1.77 6.96
N HIS A 63 -30.84 -2.21 6.91
CA HIS A 63 -31.89 -1.52 6.16
C HIS A 63 -32.13 -0.10 6.69
N ARG A 64 -32.20 0.11 8.01
CA ARG A 64 -32.31 1.44 8.61
C ARG A 64 -31.11 2.34 8.30
N LEU A 65 -29.90 1.80 8.28
CA LEU A 65 -28.72 2.55 7.85
C LEU A 65 -28.83 2.98 6.39
N GLN A 66 -29.22 2.04 5.52
CA GLN A 66 -29.41 2.32 4.10
C GLN A 66 -30.54 3.32 3.85
N GLU A 67 -31.64 3.23 4.58
CA GLU A 67 -32.77 4.17 4.50
C GLU A 67 -32.35 5.58 4.91
N SER A 68 -31.66 5.74 6.05
CA SER A 68 -31.13 7.03 6.49
C SER A 68 -30.13 7.62 5.48
N TRP A 69 -29.31 6.77 4.85
CA TRP A 69 -28.41 7.19 3.78
C TRP A 69 -29.17 7.70 2.54
N LEU A 70 -30.19 6.97 2.10
CA LEU A 70 -31.01 7.39 0.95
C LEU A 70 -31.76 8.70 1.24
N GLN A 71 -32.21 8.91 2.48
CA GLN A 71 -32.79 10.19 2.91
C GLN A 71 -31.76 11.32 2.84
N TRP A 72 -30.50 11.06 3.26
CA TRP A 72 -29.41 12.03 3.14
C TRP A 72 -29.13 12.37 1.68
N VAL A 73 -29.01 11.37 0.81
CA VAL A 73 -28.81 11.55 -0.64
C VAL A 73 -29.97 12.33 -1.26
N GLY A 74 -31.20 12.02 -0.87
CA GLY A 74 -32.39 12.75 -1.32
C GLY A 74 -32.36 14.24 -0.91
N GLY A 75 -31.99 14.55 0.34
CA GLY A 75 -31.79 15.91 0.81
C GLY A 75 -30.68 16.66 0.08
N PHE A 76 -29.58 15.93 -0.20
CA PHE A 76 -28.46 16.45 -0.96
C PHE A 76 -28.84 16.87 -2.38
N TYR A 77 -29.57 16.02 -3.12
CA TYR A 77 -30.03 16.35 -4.47
C TYR A 77 -31.13 17.43 -4.51
N GLN A 78 -31.96 17.51 -3.46
CA GLN A 78 -32.98 18.56 -3.30
C GLN A 78 -32.40 19.90 -2.85
N ASP A 79 -31.09 19.99 -2.60
CA ASP A 79 -30.43 21.19 -2.05
C ASP A 79 -31.03 21.66 -0.72
N ASN A 80 -31.45 20.71 0.11
CA ASN A 80 -32.04 20.95 1.42
C ASN A 80 -31.08 20.48 2.53
N PRO A 81 -30.19 21.36 3.02
CA PRO A 81 -29.20 21.02 4.03
C PRO A 81 -29.83 20.57 5.35
N ALA A 82 -30.96 21.19 5.78
CA ALA A 82 -31.60 20.86 7.04
C ALA A 82 -32.08 19.39 7.06
N LYS A 83 -32.75 18.96 5.98
CA LYS A 83 -33.21 17.57 5.82
C LYS A 83 -32.08 16.59 5.77
N ALA A 84 -31.00 16.95 5.06
CA ALA A 84 -29.83 16.06 4.96
C ALA A 84 -29.06 15.99 6.28
N ASP A 85 -28.89 17.08 7.02
CA ASP A 85 -28.25 17.06 8.35
C ASP A 85 -29.06 16.23 9.37
N GLU A 86 -30.40 16.26 9.28
CA GLU A 86 -31.24 15.37 10.08
C GLU A 86 -31.03 13.91 9.73
N ALA A 87 -31.01 13.57 8.44
CA ALA A 87 -30.75 12.23 7.96
C ALA A 87 -29.32 11.74 8.31
N LEU A 88 -28.31 12.62 8.28
CA LEU A 88 -26.94 12.31 8.70
C LEU A 88 -26.88 11.99 10.20
N ARG A 89 -27.56 12.76 11.03
CA ARG A 89 -27.69 12.48 12.48
C ARG A 89 -28.40 11.17 12.74
N ALA A 90 -29.48 10.88 12.01
CA ALA A 90 -30.19 9.61 12.10
C ALA A 90 -29.28 8.42 11.67
N LEU A 91 -28.52 8.58 10.60
CA LEU A 91 -27.54 7.59 10.15
C LEU A 91 -26.49 7.28 11.22
N GLN A 92 -25.93 8.32 11.84
CA GLN A 92 -24.97 8.17 12.94
C GLN A 92 -25.60 7.54 14.19
N ALA A 93 -26.82 7.91 14.54
CA ALA A 93 -27.55 7.33 15.68
C ALA A 93 -27.80 5.84 15.45
N ASN A 94 -28.28 5.46 14.27
CA ASN A 94 -28.50 4.07 13.89
C ASN A 94 -27.18 3.27 13.88
N ALA A 95 -26.08 3.87 13.41
CA ALA A 95 -24.76 3.23 13.43
C ALA A 95 -24.27 2.96 14.86
N ARG A 96 -24.43 3.94 15.76
CA ARG A 96 -24.05 3.77 17.18
C ARG A 96 -24.86 2.70 17.88
N GLN A 97 -26.16 2.56 17.55
CA GLN A 97 -26.98 1.47 18.10
C GLN A 97 -26.45 0.07 17.73
N VAL A 98 -25.76 -0.03 16.58
CA VAL A 98 -25.13 -1.26 16.12
C VAL A 98 -23.65 -1.32 16.55
N GLY A 99 -23.20 -0.43 17.44
CA GLY A 99 -21.80 -0.39 17.91
C GLY A 99 -20.79 0.03 16.86
N MET A 100 -21.22 0.52 15.70
CA MET A 100 -20.37 0.99 14.62
C MET A 100 -20.27 2.51 14.64
N VAL A 101 -19.06 3.03 14.74
CA VAL A 101 -18.80 4.47 14.85
C VAL A 101 -18.40 5.08 13.50
N LYS A 102 -17.84 4.27 12.62
CA LYS A 102 -17.30 4.71 11.32
C LYS A 102 -17.96 3.94 10.19
N LEU A 103 -18.48 4.67 9.22
CA LEU A 103 -19.23 4.16 8.08
C LEU A 103 -18.48 4.41 6.77
N VAL A 104 -17.56 3.51 6.43
CA VAL A 104 -16.61 3.64 5.32
C VAL A 104 -17.30 3.91 3.98
N ASP A 105 -18.24 3.03 3.60
CA ASP A 105 -18.87 3.09 2.27
C ASP A 105 -19.72 4.37 2.10
N PHE A 106 -20.43 4.76 3.14
CA PHE A 106 -21.23 5.99 3.15
C PHE A 106 -20.34 7.25 3.12
N SER A 107 -19.21 7.21 3.85
CA SER A 107 -18.22 8.29 3.83
C SER A 107 -17.60 8.46 2.44
N LEU A 108 -17.21 7.37 1.79
CA LEU A 108 -16.68 7.42 0.43
C LEU A 108 -17.74 7.83 -0.59
N GLY A 109 -18.99 7.38 -0.42
CA GLY A 109 -20.13 7.81 -1.24
C GLY A 109 -20.37 9.32 -1.16
N ALA A 110 -20.37 9.88 0.06
CA ALA A 110 -20.50 11.33 0.27
C ALA A 110 -19.33 12.10 -0.38
N ALA A 111 -18.09 11.60 -0.23
CA ALA A 111 -16.92 12.22 -0.85
C ALA A 111 -16.98 12.19 -2.39
N ALA A 112 -17.48 11.10 -2.98
CA ALA A 112 -17.69 10.99 -4.42
C ALA A 112 -18.72 12.01 -4.94
N LEU A 113 -19.84 12.17 -4.24
CA LEU A 113 -20.86 13.18 -4.56
C LEU A 113 -20.31 14.60 -4.43
N GLY A 114 -19.46 14.84 -3.41
CA GLY A 114 -18.75 16.11 -3.26
C GLY A 114 -17.83 16.41 -4.45
N LEU A 115 -17.03 15.45 -4.87
CA LEU A 115 -16.14 15.61 -6.03
C LEU A 115 -16.94 15.82 -7.34
N GLN A 116 -18.07 15.13 -7.50
CA GLN A 116 -18.94 15.35 -8.64
C GLN A 116 -19.50 16.77 -8.65
N SER A 117 -20.04 17.26 -7.52
CA SER A 117 -20.55 18.62 -7.40
C SER A 117 -19.48 19.69 -7.65
N GLY A 118 -18.22 19.42 -7.23
CA GLY A 118 -17.09 20.28 -7.53
C GLY A 118 -16.78 20.38 -9.03
N ARG A 119 -16.90 19.26 -9.78
CA ARG A 119 -16.75 19.27 -11.25
C ARG A 119 -17.85 20.05 -11.95
N GLU A 120 -19.04 20.09 -11.35
CA GLU A 120 -20.19 20.89 -11.83
C GLU A 120 -20.08 22.37 -11.43
N GLY A 121 -19.03 22.78 -10.73
CA GLY A 121 -18.85 24.15 -10.24
C GLY A 121 -19.65 24.50 -8.98
N LYS A 122 -20.38 23.54 -8.39
CA LYS A 122 -21.20 23.72 -7.18
C LYS A 122 -20.35 23.53 -5.93
N PHE A 123 -19.45 24.45 -5.67
CA PHE A 123 -18.41 24.29 -4.65
C PHE A 123 -18.95 24.24 -3.21
N GLU A 124 -19.98 24.99 -2.88
CA GLU A 124 -20.60 24.97 -1.53
C GLU A 124 -21.21 23.61 -1.23
N ARG A 125 -21.95 23.06 -2.19
CA ARG A 125 -22.52 21.71 -2.09
C ARG A 125 -21.42 20.64 -1.99
N ALA A 126 -20.31 20.82 -2.71
CA ALA A 126 -19.14 19.93 -2.65
C ALA A 126 -18.51 19.93 -1.25
N GLU A 127 -18.29 21.11 -0.65
CA GLU A 127 -17.77 21.23 0.71
C GLU A 127 -18.69 20.58 1.75
N TRP A 128 -19.99 20.80 1.61
CA TRP A 128 -20.97 20.21 2.49
C TRP A 128 -20.94 18.66 2.42
N ALA A 129 -20.89 18.09 1.23
CA ALA A 129 -20.74 16.64 1.06
C ALA A 129 -19.43 16.09 1.65
N LEU A 130 -18.31 16.81 1.49
CA LEU A 130 -17.02 16.43 2.08
C LEU A 130 -17.03 16.58 3.62
N ALA A 131 -17.75 17.56 4.16
CA ALA A 131 -17.95 17.68 5.60
C ALA A 131 -18.78 16.51 6.16
N ALA A 132 -19.85 16.11 5.47
CA ALA A 132 -20.62 14.92 5.81
C ALA A 132 -19.74 13.64 5.74
N ALA A 133 -18.92 13.49 4.70
CA ALA A 133 -17.98 12.38 4.60
C ALA A 133 -17.02 12.31 5.80
N GLU A 134 -16.49 13.45 6.24
CA GLU A 134 -15.57 13.52 7.38
C GLU A 134 -16.26 13.20 8.71
N THR A 135 -17.54 13.55 8.87
CA THR A 135 -18.31 13.19 10.08
C THR A 135 -18.59 11.69 10.15
N LEU A 136 -18.65 11.00 9.01
CA LEU A 136 -18.88 9.55 8.92
C LEU A 136 -17.60 8.73 9.15
N ASP A 137 -16.43 9.19 8.70
CA ASP A 137 -15.12 8.61 9.02
C ASP A 137 -14.00 9.66 8.98
N PRO A 138 -13.69 10.32 10.12
CA PRO A 138 -12.78 11.47 10.18
C PRO A 138 -11.31 11.14 9.89
N LEU A 139 -10.91 9.89 10.01
CA LEU A 139 -9.51 9.47 9.84
C LEU A 139 -9.17 8.99 8.42
N ARG A 140 -10.14 9.01 7.50
CA ARG A 140 -9.91 8.56 6.12
C ARG A 140 -9.03 9.54 5.36
N PRO A 141 -7.89 9.07 4.81
CA PRO A 141 -7.01 9.91 4.00
C PRO A 141 -7.67 10.37 2.70
N GLU A 142 -8.54 9.53 2.11
CA GLU A 142 -9.23 9.82 0.86
C GLU A 142 -10.07 11.09 0.91
N ILE A 143 -10.66 11.41 2.06
CA ILE A 143 -11.47 12.62 2.24
C ILE A 143 -10.59 13.87 2.17
N ALA A 144 -9.41 13.82 2.79
CA ALA A 144 -8.46 14.92 2.73
C ALA A 144 -7.92 15.11 1.30
N PHE A 145 -7.65 14.03 0.58
CA PHE A 145 -7.28 14.10 -0.83
C PHE A 145 -8.44 14.61 -1.72
N ALA A 146 -9.68 14.25 -1.42
CA ALA A 146 -10.86 14.81 -2.10
C ALA A 146 -10.98 16.32 -1.87
N ARG A 147 -10.72 16.81 -0.65
CA ARG A 147 -10.63 18.25 -0.37
C ARG A 147 -9.51 18.93 -1.15
N ALA A 148 -8.35 18.29 -1.29
CA ALA A 148 -7.27 18.82 -2.11
C ALA A 148 -7.67 18.90 -3.59
N ALA A 149 -8.42 17.91 -4.10
CA ALA A 149 -8.97 17.94 -5.45
C ALA A 149 -9.96 19.11 -5.64
N LEU A 150 -10.84 19.33 -4.67
CA LEU A 150 -11.79 20.45 -4.69
C LEU A 150 -11.07 21.80 -4.61
N ALA A 151 -10.06 21.95 -3.74
CA ALA A 151 -9.23 23.15 -3.63
C ALA A 151 -8.53 23.49 -4.95
N ARG A 152 -8.04 22.46 -5.67
CA ARG A 152 -7.47 22.64 -7.01
C ARG A 152 -8.49 23.16 -8.01
N GLN A 153 -9.72 22.63 -8.02
CA GLN A 153 -10.78 23.10 -8.91
C GLN A 153 -11.16 24.55 -8.63
N ARG A 154 -11.03 25.01 -7.39
CA ARG A 154 -11.21 26.42 -6.98
C ARG A 154 -9.99 27.30 -7.28
N GLY A 155 -8.86 26.76 -7.73
CA GLY A 155 -7.63 27.53 -7.94
C GLY A 155 -6.88 27.88 -6.65
N SER A 156 -7.22 27.26 -5.51
CA SER A 156 -6.58 27.52 -4.20
C SER A 156 -5.34 26.64 -4.01
N TYR A 157 -4.17 27.07 -4.42
CA TYR A 157 -2.93 26.29 -4.29
C TYR A 157 -2.53 26.01 -2.83
N LEU A 158 -2.72 26.97 -1.92
CA LEU A 158 -2.46 26.77 -0.50
C LEU A 158 -3.42 25.71 0.09
N GLY A 159 -4.67 25.73 -0.33
CA GLY A 159 -5.65 24.70 0.04
C GLY A 159 -5.25 23.30 -0.44
N VAL A 160 -4.70 23.19 -1.65
CA VAL A 160 -4.17 21.92 -2.17
C VAL A 160 -3.04 21.40 -1.29
N VAL A 161 -2.04 22.23 -0.99
CA VAL A 161 -0.88 21.82 -0.18
C VAL A 161 -1.32 21.41 1.23
N SER A 162 -2.14 22.21 1.90
CA SER A 162 -2.65 21.93 3.24
C SER A 162 -3.47 20.64 3.30
N ALA A 163 -4.44 20.48 2.40
CA ALA A 163 -5.28 19.28 2.36
C ALA A 163 -4.49 18.03 1.98
N THR A 164 -3.55 18.12 1.05
CA THR A 164 -2.65 17.01 0.70
C THR A 164 -1.77 16.62 1.88
N GLY A 165 -1.18 17.58 2.58
CA GLY A 165 -0.39 17.33 3.79
C GLY A 165 -1.19 16.63 4.88
N SER A 166 -2.42 17.09 5.13
CA SER A 166 -3.32 16.43 6.09
C SER A 166 -3.68 15.00 5.65
N GLY A 167 -3.85 14.75 4.35
CA GLY A 167 -4.08 13.43 3.78
C GLY A 167 -2.92 12.47 4.05
N PHE A 168 -1.69 12.91 3.86
CA PHE A 168 -0.51 12.10 4.18
C PHE A 168 -0.38 11.81 5.68
N VAL A 169 -0.65 12.78 6.55
CA VAL A 169 -0.64 12.56 8.01
C VAL A 169 -1.69 11.53 8.42
N ARG A 170 -2.91 11.61 7.86
CA ARG A 170 -3.97 10.60 8.09
C ARG A 170 -3.55 9.22 7.57
N LEU A 171 -2.94 9.16 6.39
CA LEU A 171 -2.44 7.92 5.78
C LEU A 171 -1.40 7.23 6.66
N LEU A 172 -0.44 7.98 7.20
CA LEU A 172 0.58 7.43 8.10
C LEU A 172 0.00 6.92 9.44
N ARG A 173 -1.16 7.41 9.84
CA ARG A 173 -1.90 6.96 11.02
C ARG A 173 -2.91 5.85 10.74
N SER A 174 -3.23 5.60 9.47
CA SER A 174 -4.20 4.59 9.05
C SER A 174 -3.59 3.19 9.00
N THR A 175 -4.47 2.19 8.88
CA THR A 175 -4.07 0.79 8.62
C THR A 175 -3.40 0.62 7.25
N GLU A 176 -3.63 1.53 6.33
CA GLU A 176 -3.09 1.52 4.96
C GLU A 176 -1.62 1.94 4.88
N ARG A 177 -1.04 2.44 6.00
CA ARG A 177 0.39 2.84 6.07
C ARG A 177 1.35 1.76 5.59
N THR A 178 1.03 0.48 5.83
CA THR A 178 1.89 -0.65 5.42
C THR A 178 1.96 -0.77 3.91
N VAL A 179 0.83 -0.65 3.23
CA VAL A 179 0.75 -0.68 1.77
C VAL A 179 1.45 0.54 1.17
N PHE A 180 1.21 1.71 1.75
CA PHE A 180 1.89 2.95 1.34
C PHE A 180 3.42 2.85 1.48
N ALA A 181 3.91 2.40 2.65
CA ALA A 181 5.34 2.24 2.88
C ALA A 181 5.98 1.23 1.92
N ALA A 182 5.33 0.10 1.69
CA ALA A 182 5.81 -0.91 0.74
C ALA A 182 5.86 -0.36 -0.70
N ASN A 183 4.82 0.35 -1.13
CA ASN A 183 4.79 0.97 -2.45
C ASN A 183 5.89 2.04 -2.60
N LEU A 184 6.16 2.81 -1.54
CA LEU A 184 7.25 3.80 -1.54
C LEU A 184 8.61 3.13 -1.66
N VAL A 185 8.84 2.02 -0.94
CA VAL A 185 10.08 1.23 -1.02
C VAL A 185 10.24 0.65 -2.43
N LEU A 186 9.18 0.08 -3.01
CA LEU A 186 9.22 -0.47 -4.37
C LEU A 186 9.47 0.61 -5.42
N TRP A 187 8.86 1.78 -5.26
CA TRP A 187 9.12 2.92 -6.15
C TRP A 187 10.56 3.39 -6.05
N LEU A 188 11.10 3.56 -4.82
CA LEU A 188 12.49 3.95 -4.62
C LEU A 188 13.46 2.90 -5.20
N LEU A 189 13.14 1.63 -5.03
CA LEU A 189 13.90 0.53 -5.63
C LEU A 189 13.90 0.63 -7.17
N ALA A 190 12.76 0.93 -7.77
CA ALA A 190 12.66 1.14 -9.22
C ALA A 190 13.49 2.35 -9.68
N VAL A 191 13.47 3.46 -8.95
CA VAL A 191 14.33 4.63 -9.22
C VAL A 191 15.80 4.26 -9.19
N LEU A 192 16.23 3.50 -8.16
CA LEU A 192 17.62 3.05 -8.03
C LEU A 192 18.03 2.10 -9.16
N LEU A 193 17.14 1.19 -9.59
CA LEU A 193 17.41 0.29 -10.71
C LEU A 193 17.50 1.04 -12.04
N VAL A 194 16.67 2.05 -12.26
CA VAL A 194 16.75 2.91 -13.46
C VAL A 194 18.07 3.69 -13.44
N ALA A 195 18.44 4.28 -12.30
CA ALA A 195 19.72 4.96 -12.16
C ALA A 195 20.91 4.05 -12.42
N ALA A 196 20.87 2.81 -11.89
CA ALA A 196 21.89 1.78 -12.14
C ALA A 196 21.97 1.39 -13.62
N ALA A 197 20.83 1.24 -14.29
CA ALA A 197 20.80 0.95 -15.73
C ALA A 197 21.39 2.09 -16.56
N LEU A 198 21.04 3.33 -16.23
CA LEU A 198 21.60 4.51 -16.86
C LEU A 198 23.11 4.62 -16.61
N PHE A 199 23.58 4.34 -15.38
CA PHE A 199 24.99 4.31 -15.06
C PHE A 199 25.75 3.30 -15.92
N VAL A 200 25.27 2.05 -16.03
CA VAL A 200 25.88 1.03 -16.88
C VAL A 200 25.84 1.46 -18.35
N LEU A 201 24.78 2.10 -18.81
CA LEU A 201 24.67 2.62 -20.17
C LEU A 201 25.74 3.70 -20.45
N VAL A 202 25.96 4.60 -19.50
CA VAL A 202 27.03 5.63 -19.57
C VAL A 202 28.41 4.97 -19.62
N GLU A 203 28.63 3.95 -18.80
CA GLU A 203 29.88 3.17 -18.82
C GLU A 203 30.08 2.45 -20.17
N VAL A 204 29.03 1.85 -20.75
CA VAL A 204 29.08 1.25 -22.08
C VAL A 204 29.41 2.31 -23.15
N ALA A 205 28.78 3.49 -23.10
CA ALA A 205 29.02 4.56 -24.05
C ALA A 205 30.44 5.11 -23.98
N THR A 206 31.01 5.22 -22.78
CA THR A 206 32.35 5.78 -22.57
C THR A 206 33.48 4.77 -22.76
N LYS A 207 33.29 3.50 -22.42
CA LYS A 207 34.33 2.47 -22.35
C LYS A 207 34.09 1.24 -23.22
N GLY A 208 32.89 1.08 -23.79
CA GLY A 208 32.54 -0.10 -24.60
C GLY A 208 33.43 -0.31 -25.80
N SER A 209 33.89 0.76 -26.44
CA SER A 209 34.83 0.69 -27.56
C SER A 209 36.17 0.06 -27.15
N ALA A 210 36.68 0.35 -25.96
CA ALA A 210 37.90 -0.24 -25.44
C ALA A 210 37.74 -1.73 -25.16
N VAL A 211 36.58 -2.14 -24.61
CA VAL A 211 36.25 -3.57 -24.43
C VAL A 211 36.20 -4.28 -25.76
N ILE A 212 35.52 -3.72 -26.76
CA ILE A 212 35.42 -4.30 -28.12
C ILE A 212 36.80 -4.43 -28.73
N ALA A 213 37.65 -3.40 -28.66
CA ALA A 213 39.00 -3.43 -29.23
C ALA A 213 39.90 -4.49 -28.58
N ASP A 214 39.85 -4.61 -27.25
CA ASP A 214 40.66 -5.60 -26.54
C ASP A 214 40.19 -7.04 -26.82
N LEU A 215 38.88 -7.28 -26.82
CA LEU A 215 38.29 -8.58 -27.16
C LEU A 215 38.61 -8.96 -28.61
N HIS A 216 38.46 -8.02 -29.55
CA HIS A 216 38.82 -8.24 -30.96
C HIS A 216 40.31 -8.57 -31.12
N ARG A 217 41.19 -7.86 -30.44
CA ARG A 217 42.63 -8.09 -30.47
C ARG A 217 43.00 -9.50 -29.98
N VAL A 218 42.31 -9.98 -28.95
CA VAL A 218 42.55 -11.33 -28.42
C VAL A 218 42.05 -12.41 -29.38
N LEU A 219 40.86 -12.24 -29.96
CA LEU A 219 40.28 -13.21 -30.90
C LEU A 219 41.02 -13.21 -32.24
N ALA A 220 41.42 -12.05 -32.75
CA ALA A 220 42.16 -11.91 -34.02
C ALA A 220 43.55 -12.53 -33.99
N ARG A 221 44.10 -12.87 -32.81
CA ARG A 221 45.33 -13.67 -32.69
C ARG A 221 45.14 -15.12 -33.10
N ARG A 222 43.90 -15.64 -33.11
CA ARG A 222 43.58 -17.05 -33.37
C ARG A 222 42.63 -17.26 -34.53
N MET A 223 41.96 -16.19 -35.01
CA MET A 223 40.90 -16.25 -36.02
C MET A 223 41.08 -15.12 -37.04
N PRO A 224 40.56 -15.25 -38.28
CA PRO A 224 40.48 -14.14 -39.23
C PRO A 224 39.67 -12.97 -38.65
N SER A 225 40.00 -11.75 -39.06
CA SER A 225 39.39 -10.52 -38.48
C SER A 225 37.86 -10.46 -38.56
N ALA A 226 37.27 -10.96 -39.65
CA ALA A 226 35.81 -11.01 -39.78
C ALA A 226 35.14 -11.95 -38.77
N SER A 227 35.70 -13.15 -38.57
CA SER A 227 35.21 -14.12 -37.57
C SER A 227 35.48 -13.65 -36.14
N ALA A 228 36.57 -12.91 -35.91
CA ALA A 228 36.86 -12.30 -34.63
C ALA A 228 35.82 -11.21 -34.29
N SER A 229 35.43 -10.37 -35.26
CA SER A 229 34.35 -9.35 -35.06
C SER A 229 33.00 -10.00 -34.75
N LEU A 230 32.64 -11.07 -35.46
CA LEU A 230 31.40 -11.82 -35.17
C LEU A 230 31.46 -12.47 -33.78
N GLY A 231 32.62 -13.04 -33.39
CA GLY A 231 32.82 -13.61 -32.06
C GLY A 231 32.66 -12.59 -30.95
N VAL A 232 33.19 -11.37 -31.12
CA VAL A 232 33.00 -10.26 -30.19
C VAL A 232 31.50 -9.87 -30.07
N ALA A 233 30.83 -9.74 -31.24
CA ALA A 233 29.40 -9.40 -31.24
C ALA A 233 28.54 -10.45 -30.51
N LEU A 234 28.79 -11.73 -30.79
CA LEU A 234 28.14 -12.85 -30.11
C LEU A 234 28.42 -12.82 -28.59
N MET A 235 29.69 -12.61 -28.18
CA MET A 235 30.08 -12.56 -26.78
C MET A 235 29.42 -11.37 -26.03
N LEU A 236 29.20 -10.26 -26.71
CA LEU A 236 28.57 -9.09 -26.10
C LEU A 236 27.04 -9.19 -26.08
N LEU A 237 26.42 -9.81 -27.07
CA LEU A 237 24.98 -9.84 -27.26
C LEU A 237 24.31 -11.12 -26.73
N TRP A 238 25.06 -12.18 -26.44
CA TRP A 238 24.48 -13.45 -25.98
C TRP A 238 23.58 -13.34 -24.76
N PRO A 239 23.78 -12.40 -23.79
CA PRO A 239 22.86 -12.31 -22.65
C PRO A 239 21.45 -11.84 -23.05
N LEU A 240 21.32 -11.19 -24.23
CA LEU A 240 20.00 -10.81 -24.76
C LEU A 240 19.18 -12.03 -25.20
N ALA A 241 19.84 -13.14 -25.54
CA ALA A 241 19.17 -14.39 -25.90
C ALA A 241 18.66 -15.19 -24.69
N LEU A 242 19.09 -14.83 -23.48
CA LEU A 242 18.65 -15.50 -22.26
C LEU A 242 17.31 -14.93 -21.77
N PRO A 243 16.34 -15.76 -21.39
CA PRO A 243 15.06 -15.31 -20.82
C PRO A 243 15.19 -14.86 -19.36
N SER A 244 16.37 -14.39 -18.95
CA SER A 244 16.72 -14.08 -17.56
C SER A 244 16.43 -12.64 -17.14
N GLY A 245 15.88 -11.82 -18.06
CA GLY A 245 15.46 -10.45 -17.78
C GLY A 245 16.59 -9.41 -17.78
N PRO A 246 16.25 -8.11 -17.66
CA PRO A 246 17.19 -7.01 -17.84
C PRO A 246 18.25 -6.90 -16.73
N LEU A 247 17.99 -7.45 -15.54
CA LEU A 247 18.97 -7.44 -14.44
C LEU A 247 20.23 -8.24 -14.78
N TRP A 248 20.10 -9.35 -15.51
CA TRP A 248 21.24 -10.14 -15.96
C TRP A 248 22.10 -9.42 -16.98
N LEU A 249 21.46 -8.66 -17.89
CA LEU A 249 22.16 -7.82 -18.83
C LEU A 249 22.98 -6.76 -18.11
N LEU A 250 22.38 -6.10 -17.12
CA LEU A 250 23.03 -5.09 -16.29
C LEU A 250 24.23 -5.67 -15.53
N LEU A 251 24.06 -6.85 -14.91
CA LEU A 251 25.15 -7.55 -14.21
C LEU A 251 26.28 -7.95 -15.15
N TYR A 252 25.97 -8.49 -16.31
CA TYR A 252 26.95 -8.94 -17.28
C TYR A 252 27.77 -7.79 -17.86
N TRP A 253 27.10 -6.73 -18.35
CA TRP A 253 27.77 -5.56 -18.91
C TRP A 253 28.60 -4.82 -17.88
N SER A 254 28.10 -4.63 -16.67
CA SER A 254 28.86 -4.00 -15.60
C SER A 254 30.09 -4.81 -15.19
N ALA A 255 30.02 -6.15 -15.22
CA ALA A 255 31.16 -7.01 -14.96
C ALA A 255 32.25 -6.88 -16.04
N LEU A 256 31.87 -6.83 -17.32
CA LEU A 256 32.81 -6.60 -18.42
C LEU A 256 33.54 -5.26 -18.33
N LEU A 257 32.79 -4.21 -17.94
CA LEU A 257 33.27 -2.83 -17.86
C LEU A 257 34.10 -2.57 -16.60
N TRP A 258 33.90 -3.34 -15.52
CA TRP A 258 34.55 -3.12 -14.23
C TRP A 258 36.07 -3.01 -14.28
N GLY A 259 36.71 -3.82 -15.15
CA GLY A 259 38.14 -3.77 -15.37
C GLY A 259 38.68 -2.51 -16.03
N TYR A 260 37.79 -1.68 -16.62
CA TYR A 260 38.14 -0.46 -17.36
C TYR A 260 37.81 0.81 -16.54
N GLY A 261 37.09 0.67 -15.44
CA GLY A 261 36.67 1.75 -14.57
C GLY A 261 37.80 2.29 -13.68
N SER A 262 37.69 3.56 -13.29
CA SER A 262 38.42 4.16 -12.19
C SER A 262 38.04 3.51 -10.85
N GLN A 263 38.74 3.84 -9.77
CA GLN A 263 38.41 3.29 -8.45
C GLN A 263 37.01 3.72 -7.99
N SER A 264 36.62 4.97 -8.26
CA SER A 264 35.29 5.47 -7.94
C SER A 264 34.19 4.74 -8.70
N GLU A 265 34.38 4.50 -10.00
CA GLU A 265 33.43 3.75 -10.84
C GLU A 265 33.31 2.29 -10.44
N ARG A 266 34.40 1.65 -10.03
CA ARG A 266 34.35 0.28 -9.50
C ARG A 266 33.49 0.17 -8.25
N TRP A 267 33.61 1.14 -7.33
CA TRP A 267 32.74 1.18 -6.16
C TRP A 267 31.28 1.42 -6.54
N ALA A 268 31.00 2.31 -7.48
CA ALA A 268 29.65 2.50 -7.99
C ALA A 268 29.09 1.22 -8.62
N THR A 269 29.91 0.50 -9.39
CA THR A 269 29.51 -0.80 -9.97
C THR A 269 29.25 -1.87 -8.89
N VAL A 270 30.02 -1.90 -7.80
CA VAL A 270 29.73 -2.79 -6.66
C VAL A 270 28.35 -2.47 -6.07
N VAL A 271 27.99 -1.21 -5.95
CA VAL A 271 26.64 -0.81 -5.51
C VAL A 271 25.57 -1.30 -6.50
N VAL A 272 25.82 -1.21 -7.82
CA VAL A 272 24.93 -1.76 -8.85
C VAL A 272 24.75 -3.27 -8.68
N TRP A 273 25.81 -4.03 -8.41
CA TRP A 273 25.74 -5.47 -8.19
C TRP A 273 24.93 -5.82 -6.93
N LEU A 274 25.17 -5.13 -5.83
CA LEU A 274 24.39 -5.30 -4.60
C LEU A 274 22.91 -4.99 -4.86
N LEU A 275 22.62 -3.87 -5.52
CA LEU A 275 21.27 -3.48 -5.85
C LEU A 275 20.57 -4.52 -6.74
N ALA A 276 21.20 -4.92 -7.85
CA ALA A 276 20.63 -5.91 -8.77
C ALA A 276 20.47 -7.30 -8.11
N GLY A 277 21.41 -7.66 -7.21
CA GLY A 277 21.35 -8.91 -6.47
C GLY A 277 20.21 -8.96 -5.46
N PHE A 278 19.99 -7.88 -4.70
CA PHE A 278 19.02 -7.86 -3.63
C PHE A 278 17.64 -7.32 -4.05
N ALA A 279 17.54 -6.62 -5.18
CA ALA A 279 16.27 -6.02 -5.64
C ALA A 279 15.11 -7.03 -5.74
N PRO A 280 15.26 -8.22 -6.34
CA PRO A 280 14.18 -9.20 -6.41
C PRO A 280 13.77 -9.71 -5.02
N TRP A 281 14.73 -9.83 -4.10
CA TRP A 281 14.45 -10.25 -2.74
C TRP A 281 13.66 -9.15 -1.97
N ILE A 282 14.07 -7.89 -2.07
CA ILE A 282 13.36 -6.75 -1.47
C ILE A 282 11.94 -6.68 -2.06
N ALA A 283 11.81 -6.76 -3.39
CA ALA A 283 10.52 -6.73 -4.05
C ALA A 283 9.61 -7.88 -3.59
N ALA A 284 10.13 -9.10 -3.44
CA ALA A 284 9.37 -10.24 -2.96
C ALA A 284 8.91 -10.07 -1.50
N VAL A 285 9.77 -9.54 -0.62
CA VAL A 285 9.41 -9.26 0.78
C VAL A 285 8.31 -8.21 0.84
N GLU A 286 8.43 -7.10 0.11
CA GLU A 286 7.41 -6.04 0.11
C GLU A 286 6.11 -6.52 -0.53
N GLN A 287 6.16 -7.31 -1.59
CA GLN A 287 4.98 -7.93 -2.18
C GLN A 287 4.26 -8.86 -1.19
N GLN A 288 4.99 -9.65 -0.42
CA GLN A 288 4.43 -10.50 0.64
C GLN A 288 3.79 -9.66 1.75
N ARG A 289 4.44 -8.56 2.16
CA ARG A 289 3.89 -7.63 3.16
C ARG A 289 2.58 -6.99 2.69
N VAL A 290 2.53 -6.57 1.43
CA VAL A 290 1.31 -6.01 0.82
C VAL A 290 0.22 -7.06 0.71
N ALA A 291 0.53 -8.25 0.21
CA ALA A 291 -0.42 -9.35 0.08
C ALA A 291 -1.03 -9.74 1.44
N LEU A 292 -0.20 -9.79 2.49
CA LEU A 292 -0.64 -10.05 3.85
C LEU A 292 -1.52 -8.90 4.38
N ALA A 293 -1.09 -7.64 4.22
CA ALA A 293 -1.84 -6.46 4.68
C ALA A 293 -3.21 -6.31 4.00
N LEU A 294 -3.31 -6.69 2.73
CA LEU A 294 -4.56 -6.66 1.94
C LEU A 294 -5.38 -7.94 2.06
N SER A 295 -4.89 -8.95 2.79
CA SER A 295 -5.63 -10.20 2.96
C SER A 295 -6.98 -9.95 3.63
N PRO A 296 -8.07 -10.61 3.18
CA PRO A 296 -9.40 -10.41 3.74
C PRO A 296 -9.45 -10.54 5.26
N PRO A 297 -8.83 -11.56 5.90
CA PRO A 297 -8.85 -11.69 7.35
C PRO A 297 -8.20 -10.54 8.11
N LEU A 298 -7.02 -10.06 7.66
CA LEU A 298 -6.35 -8.94 8.31
C LEU A 298 -7.07 -7.61 8.06
N ARG A 299 -7.68 -7.45 6.88
CA ARG A 299 -8.52 -6.29 6.58
C ARG A 299 -9.75 -6.25 7.49
N ALA A 300 -10.44 -7.38 7.72
CA ALA A 300 -11.55 -7.46 8.67
C ALA A 300 -11.10 -7.08 10.08
N LEU A 301 -10.01 -7.68 10.57
CA LEU A 301 -9.48 -7.42 11.90
C LEU A 301 -9.10 -5.94 12.09
N ALA A 302 -8.43 -5.34 11.10
CA ALA A 302 -8.03 -3.94 11.11
C ALA A 302 -9.23 -3.00 11.14
N ASN A 303 -10.22 -3.21 10.26
CA ASN A 303 -11.43 -2.38 10.22
C ASN A 303 -12.28 -2.52 11.48
N LEU A 304 -12.46 -3.74 12.00
CA LEU A 304 -13.17 -3.97 13.26
C LEU A 304 -12.47 -3.29 14.45
N SER A 305 -11.12 -3.31 14.48
CA SER A 305 -10.36 -2.65 15.55
C SER A 305 -10.54 -1.12 15.55
N GLU A 306 -10.93 -0.56 14.43
CA GLU A 306 -11.20 0.87 14.28
C GLU A 306 -12.71 1.21 14.34
N GLY A 307 -13.58 0.20 14.57
CA GLY A 307 -15.03 0.36 14.59
C GLY A 307 -15.61 0.72 13.22
N ARG A 308 -14.99 0.24 12.14
CA ARG A 308 -15.42 0.50 10.75
C ARG A 308 -16.36 -0.58 10.24
N LEU A 309 -17.51 -0.15 9.71
CA LEU A 309 -18.40 -0.98 8.92
C LEU A 309 -18.13 -0.75 7.42
N TYR A 310 -17.98 -1.84 6.67
CA TYR A 310 -17.79 -1.82 5.21
C TYR A 310 -18.50 -3.02 4.57
N GLY A 311 -18.87 -2.92 3.29
CA GLY A 311 -19.71 -3.89 2.60
C GLY A 311 -19.13 -5.30 2.47
N GLY A 312 -17.78 -5.44 2.51
CA GLY A 312 -17.10 -6.73 2.43
C GLY A 312 -16.86 -7.43 3.77
N LEU A 313 -17.26 -6.83 4.92
CA LEU A 313 -16.92 -7.33 6.26
C LEU A 313 -17.31 -8.81 6.47
N PHE A 314 -18.52 -9.19 6.10
CA PHE A 314 -18.99 -10.56 6.31
C PHE A 314 -18.24 -11.58 5.45
N ALA A 315 -17.93 -11.23 4.21
CA ALA A 315 -17.13 -12.09 3.34
C ALA A 315 -15.71 -12.27 3.91
N ASP A 316 -15.10 -11.20 4.39
CA ASP A 316 -13.78 -11.25 5.00
C ASP A 316 -13.77 -12.07 6.31
N LEU A 317 -14.84 -11.97 7.13
CA LEU A 317 -15.01 -12.81 8.33
C LEU A 317 -15.21 -14.29 8.00
N GLN A 318 -15.90 -14.62 6.90
CA GLN A 318 -15.99 -16.01 6.44
C GLN A 318 -14.62 -16.58 6.07
N VAL A 319 -13.78 -15.80 5.37
CA VAL A 319 -12.40 -16.20 5.04
C VAL A 319 -11.58 -16.37 6.31
N LEU A 320 -11.72 -15.47 7.29
CA LEU A 320 -11.07 -15.58 8.59
C LEU A 320 -11.48 -16.88 9.30
N ARG A 321 -12.79 -17.17 9.34
CA ARG A 321 -13.32 -18.39 9.93
C ARG A 321 -12.83 -19.66 9.23
N ALA A 322 -12.74 -19.64 7.91
CA ALA A 322 -12.23 -20.77 7.13
C ALA A 322 -10.73 -21.02 7.38
N ALA A 323 -9.96 -19.95 7.61
CA ALA A 323 -8.51 -20.05 7.81
C ALA A 323 -8.13 -20.56 9.21
N ILE A 324 -8.74 -20.02 10.28
CA ILE A 324 -8.38 -20.28 11.68
C ILE A 324 -9.61 -20.32 12.62
N GLY A 325 -10.77 -20.68 12.11
CA GLY A 325 -12.04 -20.62 12.84
C GLY A 325 -12.22 -21.65 13.97
N SER A 326 -11.26 -22.54 14.20
CA SER A 326 -11.22 -23.44 15.36
C SER A 326 -10.62 -22.79 16.61
N ASP A 327 -9.93 -21.66 16.45
CA ASP A 327 -9.28 -20.97 17.55
C ASP A 327 -10.31 -20.20 18.40
N PRO A 328 -10.27 -20.33 19.74
CA PRO A 328 -11.22 -19.66 20.63
C PRO A 328 -11.27 -18.14 20.46
N ALA A 329 -10.13 -17.48 20.22
CA ALA A 329 -10.08 -16.02 20.03
C ALA A 329 -10.84 -15.58 18.77
N VAL A 330 -10.76 -16.38 17.69
CA VAL A 330 -11.50 -16.12 16.44
C VAL A 330 -12.98 -16.37 16.62
N VAL A 331 -13.34 -17.47 17.32
CA VAL A 331 -14.74 -17.78 17.63
C VAL A 331 -15.34 -16.67 18.49
N GLU A 332 -14.61 -16.20 19.50
CA GLU A 332 -15.02 -15.08 20.35
C GLU A 332 -15.21 -13.79 19.52
N LEU A 333 -14.27 -13.44 18.62
CA LEU A 333 -14.41 -12.28 17.74
C LEU A 333 -15.67 -12.34 16.87
N ILE A 334 -15.99 -13.50 16.32
CA ILE A 334 -17.22 -13.71 15.54
C ILE A 334 -18.45 -13.53 16.42
N GLY A 335 -18.42 -14.02 17.67
CA GLY A 335 -19.46 -13.80 18.66
C GLY A 335 -19.66 -12.32 18.97
N ASP A 336 -18.57 -11.57 19.16
CA ASP A 336 -18.59 -10.13 19.41
C ASP A 336 -19.20 -9.35 18.24
N VAL A 337 -18.87 -9.71 17.01
CA VAL A 337 -19.46 -9.09 15.81
C VAL A 337 -20.97 -9.37 15.72
N ASN A 338 -21.39 -10.62 15.95
CA ASN A 338 -22.82 -10.96 15.96
C ASN A 338 -23.57 -10.18 17.03
N ARG A 339 -23.02 -10.12 18.25
CA ARG A 339 -23.61 -9.33 19.35
C ARG A 339 -23.71 -7.85 18.96
N THR A 340 -22.65 -7.27 18.42
CA THR A 340 -22.61 -5.86 18.01
C THR A 340 -23.65 -5.54 16.94
N LEU A 341 -23.92 -6.49 16.05
CA LEU A 341 -24.96 -6.37 15.02
C LEU A 341 -26.38 -6.70 15.53
N GLY A 342 -26.54 -6.93 16.83
CA GLY A 342 -27.83 -7.24 17.44
C GLY A 342 -28.27 -8.71 17.32
N GLN A 343 -27.44 -9.58 16.81
CA GLN A 343 -27.69 -11.04 16.71
C GLN A 343 -27.33 -11.73 18.02
N TRP A 344 -28.07 -11.41 19.07
CA TRP A 344 -27.76 -11.87 20.41
C TRP A 344 -27.93 -13.39 20.59
N ASP A 345 -28.90 -14.00 19.92
CA ASP A 345 -29.16 -15.44 20.02
C ASP A 345 -28.05 -16.25 19.35
N GLU A 346 -27.55 -15.81 18.21
CA GLU A 346 -26.39 -16.38 17.53
C GLU A 346 -25.11 -16.17 18.34
N ALA A 347 -24.89 -14.96 18.84
CA ALA A 347 -23.75 -14.65 19.69
C ALA A 347 -23.72 -15.58 20.92
N ARG A 348 -24.85 -15.83 21.57
CA ARG A 348 -24.97 -16.77 22.70
C ARG A 348 -24.49 -18.17 22.34
N LEU A 349 -24.89 -18.68 21.17
CA LEU A 349 -24.48 -20.03 20.74
C LEU A 349 -22.95 -20.08 20.50
N ILE A 350 -22.40 -19.03 19.93
CA ILE A 350 -20.96 -18.91 19.67
C ILE A 350 -20.19 -18.78 20.99
N TYR A 351 -20.63 -17.94 21.91
CA TYR A 351 -19.99 -17.76 23.22
C TYR A 351 -20.00 -19.04 24.07
N ARG A 352 -21.07 -19.84 24.01
CA ARG A 352 -21.08 -21.13 24.67
C ARG A 352 -20.00 -22.07 24.17
N ARG A 353 -19.75 -22.07 22.84
CA ARG A 353 -18.65 -22.85 22.26
C ARG A 353 -17.28 -22.38 22.75
N VAL A 354 -17.09 -21.06 22.92
CA VAL A 354 -15.83 -20.55 23.51
C VAL A 354 -15.66 -21.07 24.93
N LEU A 355 -16.73 -21.10 25.78
CA LEU A 355 -16.64 -21.60 27.13
C LEU A 355 -16.37 -23.10 27.24
N GLU A 356 -16.62 -23.90 26.18
CA GLU A 356 -16.23 -25.31 26.13
C GLU A 356 -14.70 -25.48 26.16
N SER A 357 -13.97 -24.57 25.52
CA SER A 357 -12.50 -24.55 25.47
C SER A 357 -11.87 -23.64 26.52
N GLU A 358 -12.51 -22.53 26.84
CA GLU A 358 -12.03 -21.52 27.81
C GLU A 358 -13.11 -21.21 28.88
N PRO A 359 -13.35 -22.10 29.87
CA PRO A 359 -14.46 -21.98 30.83
C PRO A 359 -14.40 -20.72 31.71
N GLN A 360 -13.22 -20.09 31.80
CA GLN A 360 -12.96 -18.90 32.61
C GLN A 360 -12.78 -17.63 31.77
N ASN A 361 -13.18 -17.64 30.49
CA ASN A 361 -13.09 -16.45 29.66
C ASN A 361 -14.05 -15.37 30.17
N VAL A 362 -13.47 -14.35 30.80
CA VAL A 362 -14.19 -13.27 31.51
C VAL A 362 -15.09 -12.48 30.57
N ALA A 363 -14.60 -12.10 29.39
CA ALA A 363 -15.35 -11.30 28.43
C ALA A 363 -16.59 -12.07 27.95
N VAL A 364 -16.44 -13.35 27.66
CA VAL A 364 -17.52 -14.23 27.22
C VAL A 364 -18.54 -14.47 28.34
N LEU A 365 -18.10 -14.68 29.59
CA LEU A 365 -18.97 -14.81 30.76
C LEU A 365 -19.83 -13.54 30.94
N LEU A 366 -19.21 -12.35 30.86
CA LEU A 366 -19.92 -11.07 30.97
C LEU A 366 -20.93 -10.88 29.82
N ASN A 367 -20.55 -11.21 28.60
CA ASN A 367 -21.45 -11.12 27.44
C ASN A 367 -22.65 -12.10 27.52
N LEU A 368 -22.46 -13.29 28.04
CA LEU A 368 -23.54 -14.24 28.29
C LEU A 368 -24.44 -13.76 29.45
N GLY A 369 -23.86 -13.21 30.52
CA GLY A 369 -24.61 -12.55 31.57
C GLY A 369 -25.47 -11.40 31.04
N ALA A 370 -24.90 -10.54 30.19
CA ALA A 370 -25.62 -9.46 29.52
C ALA A 370 -26.75 -9.98 28.62
N TYR A 371 -26.56 -11.09 27.90
CA TYR A 371 -27.62 -11.73 27.12
C TYR A 371 -28.81 -12.12 27.99
N HIS A 372 -28.56 -12.84 29.12
CA HIS A 372 -29.61 -13.28 30.04
C HIS A 372 -30.27 -12.11 30.76
N PHE A 373 -29.49 -11.08 31.13
CA PHE A 373 -30.04 -9.84 31.69
C PHE A 373 -31.06 -9.18 30.74
N ARG A 374 -30.74 -9.08 29.46
CA ARG A 374 -31.67 -8.53 28.43
C ARG A 374 -32.94 -9.34 28.27
N LYS A 375 -32.88 -10.67 28.52
CA LYS A 375 -34.05 -11.57 28.52
C LYS A 375 -34.83 -11.56 29.85
N ALA A 376 -34.43 -10.67 30.79
CA ALA A 376 -34.93 -10.62 32.15
C ALA A 376 -34.74 -11.91 32.97
N ASP A 377 -33.82 -12.78 32.55
CA ASP A 377 -33.41 -14.03 33.25
C ASP A 377 -32.25 -13.68 34.22
N PHE A 378 -32.57 -12.91 35.25
CA PHE A 378 -31.61 -12.35 36.19
C PHE A 378 -30.87 -13.42 37.01
N ALA A 379 -31.52 -14.54 37.30
CA ALA A 379 -30.88 -15.64 38.05
C ALA A 379 -29.71 -16.24 37.27
N VAL A 380 -29.92 -16.53 35.99
CA VAL A 380 -28.85 -17.06 35.12
C VAL A 380 -27.81 -15.95 34.82
N ALA A 381 -28.22 -14.71 34.65
CA ALA A 381 -27.30 -13.59 34.48
C ALA A 381 -26.35 -13.47 35.66
N ASN A 382 -26.86 -13.54 36.90
CA ASN A 382 -26.07 -13.50 38.14
C ASN A 382 -25.05 -14.64 38.22
N ASP A 383 -25.42 -15.86 37.80
CA ASP A 383 -24.46 -16.99 37.77
C ASP A 383 -23.25 -16.67 36.87
N TYR A 384 -23.50 -16.16 35.67
CA TYR A 384 -22.43 -15.78 34.76
C TYR A 384 -21.57 -14.62 35.30
N PHE A 385 -22.19 -13.59 35.86
CA PHE A 385 -21.46 -12.46 36.45
C PHE A 385 -20.63 -12.88 37.68
N LEU A 386 -21.16 -13.74 38.54
CA LEU A 386 -20.43 -14.30 39.67
C LEU A 386 -19.26 -15.18 39.23
N ARG A 387 -19.41 -15.95 38.17
CA ARG A 387 -18.30 -16.71 37.59
C ARG A 387 -17.23 -15.78 37.07
N ALA A 388 -17.59 -14.69 36.39
CA ALA A 388 -16.63 -13.69 35.93
C ALA A 388 -15.93 -12.98 37.11
N ALA A 389 -16.66 -12.67 38.19
CA ALA A 389 -16.11 -12.04 39.39
C ALA A 389 -15.09 -12.90 40.14
N ARG A 390 -15.11 -14.23 39.96
CA ARG A 390 -14.15 -15.16 40.55
C ARG A 390 -12.81 -15.23 39.82
N SER A 391 -12.66 -14.53 38.71
CA SER A 391 -11.38 -14.46 37.99
C SER A 391 -10.30 -13.71 38.79
N VAL A 392 -9.03 -13.93 38.46
CA VAL A 392 -7.91 -13.27 39.09
C VAL A 392 -7.09 -12.53 38.04
N PRO A 393 -7.03 -11.18 38.08
CA PRO A 393 -7.75 -10.28 38.97
C PRO A 393 -9.25 -10.19 38.65
N PRO A 394 -10.10 -9.91 39.64
CA PRO A 394 -11.53 -9.77 39.41
C PRO A 394 -11.82 -8.46 38.63
N PRO A 395 -12.66 -8.49 37.59
CA PRO A 395 -12.99 -7.30 36.81
C PRO A 395 -14.06 -6.45 37.52
N ALA A 396 -13.84 -5.14 37.60
CA ALA A 396 -14.83 -4.18 38.14
C ALA A 396 -16.18 -4.29 37.41
N GLY A 397 -16.19 -4.58 36.12
CA GLY A 397 -17.39 -4.73 35.30
C GLY A 397 -18.29 -5.86 35.75
N ALA A 398 -17.76 -6.97 36.27
CA ALA A 398 -18.58 -8.07 36.77
C ALA A 398 -19.40 -7.64 38.00
N PHE A 399 -18.80 -6.93 38.93
CA PHE A 399 -19.50 -6.42 40.10
C PHE A 399 -20.46 -5.28 39.76
N TYR A 400 -20.12 -4.46 38.79
CA TYR A 400 -21.01 -3.44 38.28
C TYR A 400 -22.29 -4.05 37.67
N ASP A 401 -22.17 -5.04 36.80
CA ASP A 401 -23.29 -5.72 36.17
C ASP A 401 -24.11 -6.54 37.19
N LEU A 402 -23.46 -7.15 38.21
CA LEU A 402 -24.14 -7.74 39.35
C LEU A 402 -24.98 -6.73 40.09
N SER A 403 -24.45 -5.53 40.33
CA SER A 403 -25.20 -4.47 41.06
C SER A 403 -26.46 -4.08 40.30
N LEU A 404 -26.39 -3.99 38.99
CA LEU A 404 -27.57 -3.70 38.14
C LEU A 404 -28.58 -4.85 38.19
N SER A 405 -28.13 -6.09 38.10
CA SER A 405 -28.97 -7.27 38.11
C SER A 405 -29.69 -7.45 39.46
N TYR A 406 -28.98 -7.22 40.56
CA TYR A 406 -29.59 -7.21 41.90
C TYR A 406 -30.60 -6.05 42.07
N SER A 407 -30.33 -4.90 41.49
CA SER A 407 -31.28 -3.77 41.49
C SER A 407 -32.60 -4.11 40.77
N GLU A 408 -32.54 -4.78 39.62
CA GLU A 408 -33.73 -5.21 38.87
C GLU A 408 -34.55 -6.28 39.63
N THR A 409 -33.93 -7.02 40.52
CA THR A 409 -34.58 -8.04 41.37
C THR A 409 -34.92 -7.52 42.77
N TYR A 410 -34.85 -6.19 42.99
CA TYR A 410 -35.15 -5.49 44.26
C TYR A 410 -34.24 -5.91 45.44
N GLN A 411 -33.08 -6.53 45.16
CA GLN A 411 -32.07 -6.90 46.16
C GLN A 411 -31.10 -5.73 46.39
N PHE A 412 -31.58 -4.66 46.99
CA PHE A 412 -30.86 -3.38 47.09
C PHE A 412 -29.60 -3.44 47.96
N GLU A 413 -29.55 -4.30 48.99
CA GLU A 413 -28.36 -4.44 49.83
C GLU A 413 -27.21 -5.14 49.07
N GLU A 414 -27.53 -6.19 48.34
CA GLU A 414 -26.59 -6.92 47.47
C GLU A 414 -26.11 -6.03 46.33
N SER A 415 -27.01 -5.24 45.76
CA SER A 415 -26.69 -4.25 44.73
C SER A 415 -25.67 -3.22 45.22
N ARG A 416 -25.90 -2.64 46.42
CA ARG A 416 -24.98 -1.68 47.04
C ARG A 416 -23.61 -2.28 47.33
N LYS A 417 -23.54 -3.52 47.86
CA LYS A 417 -22.31 -4.24 48.14
C LYS A 417 -21.52 -4.48 46.85
N ALA A 418 -22.19 -4.98 45.79
CA ALA A 418 -21.57 -5.21 44.50
C ALA A 418 -21.03 -3.92 43.87
N LEU A 419 -21.78 -2.83 43.91
CA LEU A 419 -21.34 -1.53 43.40
C LEU A 419 -20.13 -0.98 44.20
N ALA A 420 -20.10 -1.17 45.54
CA ALA A 420 -18.95 -0.80 46.35
C ALA A 420 -17.69 -1.59 45.99
N GLN A 421 -17.82 -2.91 45.76
CA GLN A 421 -16.73 -3.76 45.26
C GLN A 421 -16.23 -3.34 43.88
N ALA A 422 -17.13 -2.99 42.96
CA ALA A 422 -16.74 -2.46 41.66
C ALA A 422 -15.91 -1.16 41.79
N LYS A 423 -16.34 -0.25 42.67
CA LYS A 423 -15.64 1.02 42.95
C LYS A 423 -14.30 0.82 43.65
N GLU A 424 -14.18 -0.16 44.52
CA GLU A 424 -12.92 -0.51 45.16
C GLU A 424 -11.86 -0.95 44.14
N ILE A 425 -12.27 -1.67 43.10
CA ILE A 425 -11.37 -2.15 42.02
C ILE A 425 -10.99 -1.02 41.08
N ASN A 426 -11.97 -0.24 40.58
CA ASN A 426 -11.70 0.86 39.64
C ASN A 426 -12.77 1.96 39.76
N PRO A 427 -12.58 2.95 40.67
CA PRO A 427 -13.56 4.00 40.91
C PRO A 427 -13.82 4.89 39.70
N GLU A 428 -12.75 5.26 38.95
CA GLU A 428 -12.87 6.17 37.80
C GLU A 428 -13.71 5.54 36.68
N GLN A 429 -13.50 4.28 36.41
CA GLN A 429 -14.20 3.56 35.34
C GLN A 429 -15.67 3.32 35.73
N VAL A 430 -15.95 2.98 36.98
CA VAL A 430 -17.32 2.81 37.45
C VAL A 430 -18.09 4.14 37.42
N ASP A 431 -17.48 5.24 37.85
CA ASP A 431 -18.10 6.56 37.76
C ASP A 431 -18.38 6.98 36.30
N LEU A 432 -17.50 6.60 35.36
CA LEU A 432 -17.75 6.80 33.94
C LEU A 432 -18.98 6.00 33.46
N TRP A 433 -19.11 4.73 33.84
CA TRP A 433 -20.25 3.89 33.46
C TRP A 433 -21.58 4.42 34.05
N VAL A 434 -21.55 4.88 35.28
CA VAL A 434 -22.74 5.48 35.92
C VAL A 434 -23.17 6.78 35.23
N ARG A 435 -22.22 7.62 34.78
CA ARG A 435 -22.50 8.89 34.10
C ARG A 435 -22.86 8.71 32.62
N THR A 436 -22.47 7.62 32.00
CA THR A 436 -22.69 7.34 30.59
C THR A 436 -23.54 6.08 30.44
N PRO A 437 -24.87 6.21 30.65
CA PRO A 437 -25.74 5.03 30.60
C PRO A 437 -25.71 4.42 29.20
N ASN A 438 -25.40 3.13 29.16
CA ASN A 438 -25.47 2.34 27.95
C ASN A 438 -26.94 2.02 27.60
N SER A 439 -27.26 1.90 26.31
CA SER A 439 -28.60 1.50 25.85
C SER A 439 -29.02 0.14 26.39
N ASP A 440 -28.07 -0.72 26.68
CA ASP A 440 -28.31 -2.08 27.19
C ASP A 440 -28.31 -2.18 28.71
N ARG A 441 -28.07 -1.08 29.43
CA ARG A 441 -27.90 -0.97 30.88
C ARG A 441 -26.69 -1.72 31.43
N VAL A 442 -26.43 -2.96 30.98
CA VAL A 442 -25.27 -3.77 31.39
C VAL A 442 -24.10 -3.61 30.42
N LEU A 443 -22.91 -3.88 30.92
CA LEU A 443 -21.70 -3.78 30.12
C LEU A 443 -21.56 -4.95 29.17
N THR A 444 -20.96 -4.69 28.03
CA THR A 444 -20.59 -5.71 27.06
C THR A 444 -19.14 -5.50 26.62
N PHE A 445 -18.43 -6.58 26.37
CA PHE A 445 -17.02 -6.56 26.12
C PHE A 445 -16.70 -7.14 24.73
N ASN A 446 -15.74 -6.53 24.04
CA ASN A 446 -15.19 -7.02 22.77
C ASN A 446 -13.90 -7.80 23.04
N GLY A 447 -14.02 -8.96 23.69
CA GLY A 447 -12.89 -9.79 24.10
C GLY A 447 -12.09 -10.35 22.94
N GLY A 448 -12.76 -10.79 21.89
CA GLY A 448 -12.10 -11.26 20.67
C GLY A 448 -11.30 -10.15 19.99
N LEU A 449 -11.80 -8.91 20.01
CA LEU A 449 -11.07 -7.75 19.47
C LEU A 449 -9.89 -7.36 20.38
N ALA A 450 -9.98 -7.53 21.68
CA ALA A 450 -8.86 -7.33 22.60
C ALA A 450 -7.70 -8.33 22.29
N ARG A 451 -8.03 -9.53 21.82
CA ARG A 451 -7.08 -10.58 21.38
C ARG A 451 -6.62 -10.44 19.93
N ARG A 452 -6.84 -9.31 19.28
CA ARG A 452 -6.50 -9.06 17.86
C ARG A 452 -5.06 -9.40 17.49
N GLU A 453 -4.13 -9.18 18.40
CA GLU A 453 -2.70 -9.45 18.15
C GLU A 453 -2.40 -10.96 18.15
N GLU A 454 -3.08 -11.73 18.97
CA GLU A 454 -3.06 -13.19 18.94
C GLU A 454 -3.63 -13.72 17.63
N ILE A 455 -4.81 -13.26 17.23
CA ILE A 455 -5.45 -13.63 15.95
C ILE A 455 -4.52 -13.26 14.78
N ARG A 456 -3.89 -12.10 14.84
CA ARG A 456 -2.93 -11.67 13.80
C ARG A 456 -1.73 -12.61 13.71
N ARG A 457 -1.17 -13.05 14.83
CA ARG A 457 -0.06 -14.02 14.85
C ARG A 457 -0.47 -15.35 14.27
N LEU A 458 -1.63 -15.87 14.65
CA LEU A 458 -2.19 -17.11 14.11
C LEU A 458 -2.38 -17.05 12.60
N LEU A 459 -2.90 -15.93 12.07
CA LEU A 459 -3.03 -15.72 10.65
C LEU A 459 -1.68 -15.72 9.93
N ILE A 460 -0.68 -15.04 10.49
CA ILE A 460 0.67 -15.00 9.91
C ILE A 460 1.29 -16.40 9.87
N THR A 461 1.13 -17.19 10.95
CA THR A 461 1.64 -18.57 11.03
C THR A 461 0.90 -19.48 10.03
N ALA A 462 -0.41 -19.45 10.02
CA ALA A 462 -1.22 -20.22 9.07
C ALA A 462 -0.89 -19.86 7.62
N TRP A 463 -0.63 -18.58 7.34
CA TRP A 463 -0.24 -18.13 6.01
C TRP A 463 1.18 -18.56 5.61
N ALA A 464 2.11 -18.60 6.58
CA ALA A 464 3.48 -19.09 6.38
C ALA A 464 3.52 -20.61 6.15
N GLU A 465 2.62 -21.36 6.80
CA GLU A 465 2.49 -22.82 6.73
C GLU A 465 1.61 -23.27 5.55
N ALA A 466 0.80 -22.36 4.97
CA ALA A 466 -0.06 -22.69 3.85
C ALA A 466 0.76 -23.34 2.73
N PRO A 467 0.38 -24.54 2.26
CA PRO A 467 1.09 -25.23 1.19
C PRO A 467 1.02 -24.36 -0.05
N SER A 468 2.10 -23.62 -0.25
CA SER A 468 2.26 -22.79 -1.44
C SER A 468 2.38 -23.75 -2.62
N GLY A 469 1.26 -23.97 -3.28
CA GLY A 469 1.16 -24.82 -4.45
C GLY A 469 2.22 -24.46 -5.49
N GLY A 470 3.05 -25.43 -5.83
CA GLY A 470 4.11 -25.31 -6.83
C GLY A 470 5.46 -24.90 -6.24
N ALA A 471 6.32 -25.90 -6.14
CA ALA A 471 7.77 -25.82 -6.10
C ALA A 471 8.37 -24.80 -5.10
N ALA A 472 8.40 -25.17 -3.82
CA ALA A 472 9.30 -24.55 -2.85
C ALA A 472 10.72 -24.42 -3.43
N ALA A 473 11.18 -25.39 -4.21
CA ALA A 473 12.44 -25.38 -4.93
C ALA A 473 12.54 -24.25 -5.96
N THR A 474 11.53 -23.99 -6.78
CA THR A 474 11.58 -22.90 -7.78
C THR A 474 11.62 -21.53 -7.13
N ARG A 475 10.96 -21.34 -5.99
CA ARG A 475 11.03 -20.07 -5.23
C ARG A 475 12.38 -19.89 -4.56
N ILE A 476 12.96 -20.95 -3.99
CA ILE A 476 14.31 -20.91 -3.43
C ILE A 476 15.30 -20.55 -4.53
N VAL A 477 15.23 -21.23 -5.69
CA VAL A 477 16.10 -20.95 -6.84
C VAL A 477 15.91 -19.51 -7.32
N ALA A 478 14.66 -19.05 -7.52
CA ALA A 478 14.37 -17.68 -7.93
C ALA A 478 14.86 -16.64 -6.91
N ARG A 479 14.76 -16.95 -5.61
CA ARG A 479 15.22 -16.07 -4.53
C ARG A 479 16.75 -15.91 -4.52
N TRP A 480 17.48 -16.98 -4.79
CA TRP A 480 18.93 -16.98 -4.74
C TRP A 480 19.60 -16.74 -6.09
N ALA A 481 18.88 -16.88 -7.20
CA ALA A 481 19.43 -16.70 -8.55
C ALA A 481 20.07 -15.31 -8.73
N SER A 482 19.43 -14.25 -8.25
CA SER A 482 19.90 -12.88 -8.41
C SER A 482 21.12 -12.55 -7.52
N PRO A 483 21.16 -12.87 -6.21
CA PRO A 483 22.36 -12.74 -5.40
C PRO A 483 23.54 -13.57 -5.90
N LEU A 484 23.29 -14.81 -6.34
CA LEU A 484 24.31 -15.65 -6.95
C LEU A 484 24.82 -15.05 -8.26
N GLY A 485 23.92 -14.51 -9.09
CA GLY A 485 24.27 -13.79 -10.32
C GLY A 485 25.16 -12.58 -10.06
N ALA A 486 24.84 -11.79 -9.04
CA ALA A 486 25.67 -10.66 -8.61
C ALA A 486 27.05 -11.11 -8.13
N GLY A 487 27.12 -12.21 -7.38
CA GLY A 487 28.38 -12.81 -6.95
C GLY A 487 29.23 -13.31 -8.14
N LEU A 488 28.60 -13.97 -9.10
CA LEU A 488 29.26 -14.40 -10.34
C LEU A 488 29.74 -13.21 -11.18
N ALA A 489 28.94 -12.13 -11.28
CA ALA A 489 29.35 -10.92 -11.97
C ALA A 489 30.57 -10.26 -11.30
N ALA A 490 30.60 -10.23 -9.97
CA ALA A 490 31.76 -9.74 -9.22
C ALA A 490 33.01 -10.60 -9.46
N LEU A 491 32.90 -11.93 -9.41
CA LEU A 491 34.01 -12.83 -9.70
C LEU A 491 34.51 -12.65 -11.13
N LEU A 492 33.61 -12.54 -12.11
CA LEU A 492 33.94 -12.30 -13.50
C LEU A 492 34.68 -10.96 -13.68
N GLY A 493 34.14 -9.89 -13.08
CA GLY A 493 34.74 -8.55 -13.13
C GLY A 493 36.15 -8.50 -12.55
N VAL A 494 36.34 -9.09 -11.37
CA VAL A 494 37.65 -9.19 -10.72
C VAL A 494 38.60 -10.06 -11.55
N GLY A 495 38.15 -11.20 -12.07
CA GLY A 495 38.95 -12.09 -12.93
C GLY A 495 39.41 -11.38 -14.21
N LEU A 496 38.52 -10.67 -14.88
CA LEU A 496 38.82 -9.88 -16.08
C LEU A 496 39.78 -8.71 -15.78
N TYR A 497 39.68 -8.08 -14.63
CA TYR A 497 40.60 -7.04 -14.19
C TYR A 497 42.05 -7.58 -14.06
N PHE A 498 42.25 -8.69 -13.35
CA PHE A 498 43.58 -9.30 -13.20
C PHE A 498 44.11 -9.84 -14.52
N TRP A 499 43.25 -10.45 -15.35
CA TRP A 499 43.61 -10.92 -16.67
C TRP A 499 44.08 -9.75 -17.56
N ARG A 500 43.35 -8.64 -17.59
CA ARG A 500 43.69 -7.43 -18.34
C ARG A 500 45.04 -6.86 -17.89
N ARG A 501 45.25 -6.78 -16.56
CA ARG A 501 46.53 -6.31 -15.99
C ARG A 501 47.70 -7.21 -16.38
N LYS A 502 47.51 -8.53 -16.36
CA LYS A 502 48.53 -9.49 -16.79
C LYS A 502 48.80 -9.44 -18.30
N ALA A 503 47.79 -9.17 -19.12
CA ALA A 503 47.90 -9.06 -20.56
C ALA A 503 48.60 -7.76 -21.04
N GLY A 504 48.90 -6.81 -20.14
CA GLY A 504 49.60 -5.57 -20.47
C GLY A 504 48.77 -4.58 -21.30
N PHE A 505 47.45 -4.68 -21.26
CA PHE A 505 46.58 -3.73 -21.95
C PHE A 505 46.66 -2.36 -21.28
N GLY A 506 46.91 -1.30 -22.08
CA GLY A 506 46.99 0.09 -21.61
C GLY A 506 45.68 0.63 -21.05
N GLN A 507 45.76 1.80 -20.41
CA GLN A 507 44.56 2.53 -19.98
C GLN A 507 43.70 2.84 -21.21
N PRO A 508 42.36 2.72 -21.12
CA PRO A 508 41.49 3.11 -22.21
C PRO A 508 41.68 4.60 -22.50
N ILE A 509 41.96 4.91 -23.77
CA ILE A 509 42.00 6.30 -24.21
C ILE A 509 40.56 6.77 -24.26
N PRO A 510 40.17 7.78 -23.50
CA PRO A 510 38.80 8.36 -23.59
C PRO A 510 38.55 8.76 -25.04
N TRP A 511 37.34 8.60 -25.51
CA TRP A 511 36.95 8.87 -26.89
C TRP A 511 37.17 10.35 -27.22
N LEU A 512 38.36 10.72 -27.64
CA LEU A 512 38.74 12.07 -28.03
C LEU A 512 37.90 12.64 -29.20
N ALA A 513 37.36 11.76 -30.04
CA ALA A 513 36.56 12.16 -31.20
C ALA A 513 35.23 12.88 -30.83
N TRP A 514 34.67 12.62 -29.67
CA TRP A 514 33.40 13.24 -29.22
C TRP A 514 33.57 14.61 -28.61
N ARG A 515 34.79 15.05 -28.32
CA ARG A 515 35.05 16.34 -27.63
C ARG A 515 34.76 17.56 -28.48
N SER A 516 34.83 17.49 -29.79
CA SER A 516 34.67 18.59 -30.72
C SER A 516 33.29 18.71 -31.38
N ASP A 517 32.44 17.68 -31.24
CA ASP A 517 31.10 17.65 -31.85
C ASP A 517 30.11 18.52 -31.05
N PRO A 518 29.39 19.48 -31.70
CA PRO A 518 28.36 20.27 -31.05
C PRO A 518 27.28 19.44 -30.38
N PHE A 519 26.90 18.31 -30.98
CA PHE A 519 25.92 17.38 -30.42
C PHE A 519 26.44 16.75 -29.11
N ALA A 520 27.70 16.35 -29.06
CA ALA A 520 28.31 15.80 -27.85
C ALA A 520 28.39 16.82 -26.72
N ARG A 521 28.68 18.10 -27.04
CA ARG A 521 28.65 19.20 -26.05
C ARG A 521 27.24 19.42 -25.49
N TRP A 522 26.23 19.41 -26.36
CA TRP A 522 24.84 19.53 -25.96
C TRP A 522 24.40 18.33 -25.09
N LEU A 523 24.78 17.10 -25.48
CA LEU A 523 24.47 15.88 -24.71
C LEU A 523 25.11 15.91 -23.31
N ARG A 524 26.34 16.42 -23.18
CA ARG A 524 27.02 16.57 -21.87
C ARG A 524 26.36 17.63 -20.99
N ALA A 525 25.94 18.75 -21.56
CA ALA A 525 25.20 19.77 -20.83
C ALA A 525 23.87 19.21 -20.25
N PHE A 526 23.19 18.34 -20.99
CA PHE A 526 21.97 17.68 -20.52
C PHE A 526 22.22 16.47 -19.59
N PHE A 527 23.33 15.77 -19.78
CA PHE A 527 23.74 14.60 -19.00
C PHE A 527 25.16 14.77 -18.48
N PRO A 528 25.37 15.59 -17.45
CA PRO A 528 26.72 15.82 -16.88
C PRO A 528 27.35 14.55 -16.33
N ALA A 529 26.56 13.49 -16.07
CA ALA A 529 27.08 12.18 -15.74
C ALA A 529 28.03 11.59 -16.80
N LEU A 530 27.90 11.99 -18.08
CA LEU A 530 28.83 11.60 -19.14
C LEU A 530 30.21 12.21 -18.95
N SER A 531 30.28 13.53 -18.67
CA SER A 531 31.55 14.21 -18.41
C SER A 531 32.20 13.72 -17.11
N GLN A 532 31.41 13.50 -16.07
CA GLN A 532 31.88 12.96 -14.79
C GLN A 532 32.45 11.54 -14.94
N ALA A 533 31.81 10.68 -15.78
CA ALA A 533 32.32 9.35 -16.08
C ALA A 533 33.59 9.39 -16.94
N GLU A 534 33.71 10.34 -17.89
CA GLU A 534 34.93 10.55 -18.67
C GLU A 534 36.11 11.00 -17.79
N LEU A 535 35.82 11.79 -16.73
CA LEU A 535 36.82 12.22 -15.73
C LEU A 535 37.13 11.13 -14.69
N GLY A 536 36.44 9.99 -14.73
CA GLY A 536 36.61 8.89 -13.77
C GLY A 536 35.93 9.13 -12.42
N GLU A 537 35.02 10.10 -12.32
CA GLU A 537 34.27 10.45 -11.12
C GLU A 537 32.94 9.66 -11.00
N GLY A 538 33.01 8.33 -11.04
CA GLY A 538 31.86 7.45 -11.09
C GLY A 538 30.86 7.63 -9.94
N GLY A 539 31.31 8.06 -8.76
CA GLY A 539 30.42 8.36 -7.62
C GLY A 539 29.53 9.58 -7.90
N LYS A 540 30.09 10.65 -8.46
CA LYS A 540 29.33 11.85 -8.86
C LYS A 540 28.38 11.53 -10.02
N ALA A 541 28.86 10.80 -11.04
CA ALA A 541 28.04 10.35 -12.15
C ALA A 541 26.82 9.51 -11.66
N GLY A 542 27.03 8.57 -10.76
CA GLY A 542 25.96 7.77 -10.16
C GLY A 542 24.93 8.62 -9.41
N LEU A 543 25.38 9.60 -8.62
CA LEU A 543 24.49 10.51 -7.88
C LEU A 543 23.66 11.40 -8.82
N THR A 544 24.27 11.92 -9.88
CA THR A 544 23.59 12.74 -10.90
C THR A 544 22.53 11.93 -11.64
N LEU A 545 22.84 10.69 -12.00
CA LEU A 545 21.90 9.78 -12.64
C LEU A 545 20.77 9.37 -11.70
N PHE A 546 21.05 9.18 -10.41
CA PHE A 546 20.01 8.95 -9.41
C PHE A 546 19.07 10.16 -9.30
N ALA A 547 19.60 11.38 -9.23
CA ALA A 547 18.79 12.59 -9.20
C ALA A 547 17.91 12.71 -10.47
N PHE A 548 18.48 12.43 -11.63
CA PHE A 548 17.73 12.41 -12.90
C PHE A 548 16.62 11.34 -12.88
N ALA A 549 16.92 10.10 -12.49
CA ALA A 549 15.95 9.01 -12.41
C ALA A 549 14.83 9.34 -11.41
N LEU A 550 15.18 9.94 -10.26
CA LEU A 550 14.22 10.38 -9.25
C LEU A 550 13.22 11.37 -9.85
N VAL A 551 13.73 12.41 -10.53
CA VAL A 551 12.90 13.44 -11.17
C VAL A 551 12.04 12.84 -12.28
N ALA A 552 12.64 12.02 -13.14
CA ALA A 552 11.94 11.39 -14.26
C ALA A 552 10.80 10.46 -13.81
N MET A 553 10.97 9.80 -12.66
CA MET A 553 9.98 8.86 -12.11
C MET A 553 8.99 9.50 -11.13
N LEU A 554 9.15 10.79 -10.76
CA LEU A 554 8.16 11.50 -9.93
C LEU A 554 6.74 11.47 -10.51
N PRO A 555 6.50 11.71 -11.81
CA PRO A 555 5.16 11.62 -12.36
C PRO A 555 4.51 10.24 -12.19
N LEU A 556 5.30 9.17 -12.25
CA LEU A 556 4.81 7.80 -12.05
C LEU A 556 4.33 7.59 -10.62
N LEU A 557 5.02 8.14 -9.63
CA LEU A 557 4.60 8.06 -8.23
C LEU A 557 3.17 8.58 -8.02
N PHE A 558 2.80 9.63 -8.75
CA PHE A 558 1.51 10.30 -8.61
C PHE A 558 0.44 9.82 -9.62
N SER A 559 0.84 9.34 -10.81
CA SER A 559 -0.09 8.98 -11.88
C SER A 559 -0.67 7.56 -11.75
N ILE A 560 0.09 6.62 -11.19
CA ILE A 560 -0.32 5.19 -11.15
C ILE A 560 -1.14 4.87 -9.89
N GLY A 561 -1.40 5.84 -8.99
CA GLY A 561 -2.06 5.57 -7.71
C GLY A 561 -1.24 4.65 -6.80
N ILE A 562 0.09 4.56 -7.05
CA ILE A 562 1.01 3.70 -6.28
C ILE A 562 0.97 4.09 -4.79
N VAL A 563 0.75 5.37 -4.52
CA VAL A 563 0.81 5.91 -3.16
C VAL A 563 -0.42 5.54 -2.36
N VAL A 564 -1.60 5.61 -2.96
CA VAL A 564 -2.87 5.23 -2.30
C VAL A 564 -3.85 4.77 -3.38
N PRO A 565 -4.56 3.64 -3.20
CA PRO A 565 -5.70 3.28 -4.04
C PRO A 565 -6.89 4.18 -3.67
N VAL A 566 -6.80 5.47 -3.98
CA VAL A 566 -7.88 6.43 -3.76
C VAL A 566 -8.85 6.33 -4.93
N ALA A 567 -10.10 6.06 -4.64
CA ALA A 567 -11.18 6.21 -5.61
C ALA A 567 -11.22 7.68 -6.06
N GLY A 568 -10.65 7.98 -7.23
CA GLY A 568 -10.57 9.34 -7.78
C GLY A 568 -9.17 9.85 -8.08
N GLY A 569 -8.13 9.08 -7.77
CA GLY A 569 -6.72 9.47 -7.96
C GLY A 569 -6.27 10.52 -6.92
N LEU A 570 -4.97 10.58 -6.67
CA LEU A 570 -4.43 11.74 -5.95
C LEU A 570 -4.75 13.00 -6.76
N PRO A 571 -5.18 14.09 -6.13
CA PRO A 571 -5.24 15.38 -6.79
C PRO A 571 -3.80 15.89 -6.97
N ALA A 572 -2.99 15.13 -7.67
CA ALA A 572 -1.73 15.65 -8.14
C ALA A 572 -2.09 16.91 -8.92
N GLY A 573 -1.56 18.04 -8.56
CA GLY A 573 -1.30 19.09 -9.51
C GLY A 573 -0.72 18.37 -10.73
N PRO A 574 -0.94 18.84 -11.96
CA PRO A 574 -0.61 18.02 -13.10
C PRO A 574 0.79 17.46 -12.87
N PRO A 575 0.99 16.13 -12.95
CA PRO A 575 2.27 15.48 -12.56
C PRO A 575 3.46 16.12 -13.27
N TRP A 576 3.20 16.82 -14.40
CA TRP A 576 4.19 17.60 -15.11
C TRP A 576 4.73 18.81 -14.32
N VAL A 577 3.98 19.41 -13.36
CA VAL A 577 4.49 20.53 -12.54
C VAL A 577 5.62 20.06 -11.62
N LEU A 578 5.45 18.90 -10.97
CA LEU A 578 6.51 18.29 -10.16
C LEU A 578 7.68 17.85 -11.02
N PHE A 579 7.39 17.34 -12.23
CA PHE A 579 8.41 17.02 -13.21
C PHE A 579 9.19 18.24 -13.65
N VAL A 580 8.51 19.35 -13.99
CA VAL A 580 9.15 20.62 -14.39
C VAL A 580 9.96 21.20 -13.25
N LEU A 581 9.44 21.25 -12.02
CA LEU A 581 10.19 21.70 -10.84
C LEU A 581 11.41 20.82 -10.59
N GLY A 582 11.26 19.51 -10.63
CA GLY A 582 12.37 18.59 -10.51
C GLY A 582 13.40 18.74 -11.65
N LEU A 583 12.94 18.94 -12.88
CA LEU A 583 13.81 19.21 -14.03
C LEU A 583 14.58 20.51 -13.86
N LEU A 584 13.93 21.58 -13.37
CA LEU A 584 14.59 22.85 -13.07
C LEU A 584 15.66 22.70 -11.99
N VAL A 585 15.37 21.96 -10.92
CA VAL A 585 16.34 21.64 -9.87
C VAL A 585 17.50 20.81 -10.44
N TYR A 586 17.19 19.81 -11.26
CA TYR A 586 18.20 18.99 -11.93
C TYR A 586 19.10 19.85 -12.84
N VAL A 587 18.53 20.70 -13.69
CA VAL A 587 19.28 21.62 -14.56
C VAL A 587 20.12 22.60 -13.74
N ALA A 588 19.57 23.14 -12.65
CA ALA A 588 20.33 24.02 -11.75
C ALA A 588 21.53 23.31 -11.11
N LEU A 589 21.36 22.05 -10.71
CA LEU A 589 22.48 21.24 -10.20
C LEU A 589 23.51 20.93 -11.28
N CYS A 590 23.08 20.67 -12.52
CA CYS A 590 23.96 20.47 -13.67
C CYS A 590 24.77 21.71 -14.00
N VAL A 591 24.12 22.88 -14.07
CA VAL A 591 24.79 24.16 -14.33
C VAL A 591 25.80 24.51 -13.21
N ARG A 592 25.43 24.24 -11.95
CA ARG A 592 26.32 24.43 -10.81
C ARG A 592 27.57 23.53 -10.87
N SER A 593 27.41 22.26 -11.30
CA SER A 593 28.55 21.35 -11.45
C SER A 593 29.52 21.80 -12.57
N GLU A 594 28.99 22.32 -13.66
CA GLU A 594 29.81 22.85 -14.79
C GLU A 594 30.50 24.16 -14.44
N LEU A 595 29.86 25.06 -13.66
CA LEU A 595 30.45 26.33 -13.22
C LEU A 595 31.51 26.15 -12.12
N GLY A 596 31.36 25.08 -11.28
CA GLY A 596 32.35 24.75 -10.24
C GLY A 596 33.62 24.06 -10.77
N GLU A 597 33.64 23.57 -12.00
CA GLU A 597 34.83 22.98 -12.65
C GLU A 597 35.64 24.00 -13.44
N GLY A 598 35.22 25.28 -13.47
CA GLY A 598 35.90 26.40 -14.14
C GLY A 598 36.81 27.23 -13.24
N GLU A 599 36.83 26.96 -11.93
CA GLU A 599 37.78 27.54 -10.95
C GLU A 599 38.79 26.46 -10.51
#